data_fc4d1821199bb819887c2329b443f978
#
_entry.id   fc4d1821199bb819887c2329b443f978
#
_cell.length_a   1.000
_cell.length_b   1.000
_cell.length_c   1.000
_cell.angle_alpha   90.00
_cell.angle_beta   90.00
_cell.angle_gamma   90.00
#
_symmetry.space_group_name_H-M   'P 1'
#
loop_
_entity.id
_entity.type
_entity.pdbx_description
1 polymer ?
#
loop_
_entity_poly.entity_id
_entity_poly.type
_entity_poly.pdbx_seq_one_letter_code
_entity_poly.pdbx_strand_id
1 'polypeptide(L)'
;MSELDAYREAVARRREAIMERVDAALARSGRKAGSVKVMAVSKTVDVPQVVAAIDAGYRFFGENRPQELVRKLEGLSVLAGEDGCVAGADARDLRFDMIGNLQTNKINAVLGRAACIHSISSLHLAEAVSSRAARRVEAGELAGPQLVLIEVNVSGEASKSGFAPDDLRNAFSQLAQLPGIRITGLMTMAPRGDARCAHETFAGLRDLRDELAASYPSVDLAELSCGMSEDFEAAIEEGSTLIRLGRVAFNPSFALA
;
A
#
# COMPACT_ATOMS: atom_id res chain seq x y z
N MET A 1 15.16 -22.12 -22.24
CA MET A 1 14.47 -21.28 -21.20
C MET A 1 14.31 -19.89 -21.79
N SER A 2 13.08 -19.38 -21.90
CA SER A 2 12.85 -18.03 -22.41
C SER A 2 13.32 -16.99 -21.35
N GLU A 3 13.52 -15.73 -21.77
CA GLU A 3 13.85 -14.63 -20.87
C GLU A 3 12.77 -14.46 -19.79
N LEU A 4 11.51 -14.66 -20.16
CA LEU A 4 10.39 -14.57 -19.22
C LEU A 4 10.39 -15.73 -18.19
N ASP A 5 10.80 -16.95 -18.59
CA ASP A 5 10.90 -18.07 -17.66
C ASP A 5 12.03 -17.83 -16.65
N ALA A 6 13.18 -17.34 -17.11
CA ALA A 6 14.29 -16.98 -16.22
C ALA A 6 13.89 -15.85 -15.25
N TYR A 7 13.10 -14.89 -15.72
CA TYR A 7 12.55 -13.82 -14.87
C TYR A 7 11.58 -14.38 -13.80
N ARG A 8 10.66 -15.28 -14.18
CA ARG A 8 9.73 -15.93 -13.23
C ARG A 8 10.47 -16.65 -12.11
N GLU A 9 11.47 -17.46 -12.45
CA GLU A 9 12.30 -18.14 -11.45
C GLU A 9 13.04 -17.14 -10.54
N ALA A 10 13.56 -16.04 -11.11
CA ALA A 10 14.25 -15.03 -10.33
C ALA A 10 13.31 -14.33 -9.35
N VAL A 11 12.07 -14.00 -9.76
CA VAL A 11 11.06 -13.38 -8.88
C VAL A 11 10.65 -14.35 -7.78
N ALA A 12 10.47 -15.64 -8.09
CA ALA A 12 10.11 -16.65 -7.09
C ALA A 12 11.19 -16.79 -6.01
N ARG A 13 12.45 -17.02 -6.40
CA ARG A 13 13.60 -17.10 -5.46
C ARG A 13 13.73 -15.82 -4.62
N ARG A 14 13.50 -14.67 -5.24
CA ARG A 14 13.58 -13.38 -4.55
C ARG A 14 12.47 -13.21 -3.52
N ARG A 15 11.26 -13.66 -3.83
CA ARG A 15 10.16 -13.63 -2.86
C ARG A 15 10.48 -14.52 -1.65
N GLU A 16 11.03 -15.70 -1.84
CA GLU A 16 11.47 -16.57 -0.73
C GLU A 16 12.45 -15.83 0.19
N ALA A 17 13.52 -15.26 -0.38
CA ALA A 17 14.50 -14.51 0.39
C ALA A 17 13.93 -13.25 1.09
N ILE A 18 12.94 -12.58 0.47
CA ILE A 18 12.22 -11.47 1.12
C ILE A 18 11.41 -11.99 2.31
N MET A 19 10.69 -13.10 2.16
CA MET A 19 9.87 -13.65 3.25
C MET A 19 10.72 -14.13 4.42
N GLU A 20 11.88 -14.74 4.16
CA GLU A 20 12.85 -15.09 5.22
C GLU A 20 13.28 -13.85 6.03
N ARG A 21 13.56 -12.73 5.37
CA ARG A 21 13.94 -11.48 6.04
C ARG A 21 12.76 -10.85 6.80
N VAL A 22 11.55 -10.92 6.25
CA VAL A 22 10.32 -10.49 6.95
C VAL A 22 10.14 -11.29 8.23
N ASP A 23 10.26 -12.61 8.16
CA ASP A 23 10.10 -13.50 9.32
C ASP A 23 11.21 -13.27 10.35
N ALA A 24 12.46 -13.03 9.92
CA ALA A 24 13.56 -12.67 10.80
C ALA A 24 13.32 -11.32 11.52
N ALA A 25 12.82 -10.31 10.83
CA ALA A 25 12.48 -9.01 11.44
C ALA A 25 11.33 -9.12 12.43
N LEU A 26 10.29 -9.92 12.11
CA LEU A 26 9.20 -10.23 13.03
C LEU A 26 9.70 -10.94 14.29
N ALA A 27 10.60 -11.91 14.13
CA ALA A 27 11.19 -12.63 15.26
C ALA A 27 12.03 -11.71 16.16
N ARG A 28 12.86 -10.82 15.57
CA ARG A 28 13.66 -9.84 16.35
C ARG A 28 12.78 -8.89 17.15
N SER A 29 11.63 -8.51 16.63
CA SER A 29 10.67 -7.61 17.31
C SER A 29 9.64 -8.33 18.18
N GLY A 30 9.74 -9.65 18.33
CA GLY A 30 8.80 -10.45 19.14
C GLY A 30 7.38 -10.50 18.56
N ARG A 31 7.21 -10.20 17.26
CA ARG A 31 5.91 -10.17 16.60
C ARG A 31 5.56 -11.53 15.99
N LYS A 32 4.26 -11.81 15.90
CA LYS A 32 3.77 -13.07 15.34
C LYS A 32 4.12 -13.19 13.86
N ALA A 33 4.58 -14.36 13.43
CA ALA A 33 4.77 -14.69 12.02
C ALA A 33 3.47 -14.44 11.22
N GLY A 34 3.61 -13.88 10.02
CA GLY A 34 2.49 -13.54 9.15
C GLY A 34 1.69 -12.29 9.55
N SER A 35 2.13 -11.52 10.58
CA SER A 35 1.46 -10.29 11.00
C SER A 35 1.75 -9.08 10.11
N VAL A 36 2.55 -9.24 9.06
CA VAL A 36 2.88 -8.19 8.08
C VAL A 36 2.45 -8.62 6.69
N LYS A 37 1.74 -7.75 5.99
CA LYS A 37 1.39 -7.91 4.59
C LYS A 37 2.54 -7.40 3.71
N VAL A 38 2.85 -8.13 2.65
CA VAL A 38 3.87 -7.75 1.68
C VAL A 38 3.19 -7.34 0.38
N MET A 39 3.27 -6.04 0.06
CA MET A 39 2.78 -5.48 -1.19
C MET A 39 3.89 -5.47 -2.24
N ALA A 40 3.65 -6.07 -3.40
CA ALA A 40 4.51 -5.95 -4.59
C ALA A 40 4.17 -4.67 -5.34
N VAL A 41 5.07 -3.67 -5.31
CA VAL A 41 4.85 -2.38 -5.98
C VAL A 41 5.23 -2.46 -7.44
N SER A 42 4.24 -2.58 -8.31
CA SER A 42 4.39 -2.90 -9.73
C SER A 42 4.54 -1.69 -10.66
N LYS A 43 4.77 -0.50 -10.12
CA LYS A 43 4.83 0.79 -10.85
C LYS A 43 5.83 0.89 -12.00
N THR A 44 6.84 0.02 -12.05
CA THR A 44 7.94 0.03 -13.04
C THR A 44 7.94 -1.19 -13.95
N VAL A 45 6.94 -2.04 -13.85
CA VAL A 45 6.84 -3.30 -14.61
C VAL A 45 5.51 -3.41 -15.33
N ASP A 46 5.45 -4.25 -16.35
CA ASP A 46 4.26 -4.52 -17.16
C ASP A 46 3.47 -5.75 -16.68
N VAL A 47 2.35 -6.02 -17.36
CA VAL A 47 1.45 -7.14 -17.06
C VAL A 47 2.19 -8.49 -17.01
N PRO A 48 3.10 -8.85 -17.94
CA PRO A 48 3.82 -10.12 -17.87
C PRO A 48 4.65 -10.30 -16.60
N GLN A 49 5.27 -9.23 -16.09
CA GLN A 49 6.03 -9.29 -14.84
C GLN A 49 5.10 -9.34 -13.60
N VAL A 50 3.92 -8.71 -13.67
CA VAL A 50 2.89 -8.87 -12.63
C VAL A 50 2.40 -10.32 -12.59
N VAL A 51 2.18 -10.96 -13.75
CA VAL A 51 1.83 -12.38 -13.84
C VAL A 51 2.91 -13.27 -13.23
N ALA A 52 4.20 -12.97 -13.49
CA ALA A 52 5.31 -13.67 -12.84
C ALA A 52 5.31 -13.53 -11.32
N ALA A 53 4.93 -12.36 -10.80
CA ALA A 53 4.79 -12.16 -9.36
C ALA A 53 3.57 -12.90 -8.78
N ILE A 54 2.46 -12.98 -9.51
CA ILE A 54 1.28 -13.79 -9.12
C ILE A 54 1.66 -15.27 -9.05
N ASP A 55 2.38 -15.78 -10.04
CA ASP A 55 2.89 -17.14 -10.09
C ASP A 55 3.83 -17.44 -8.90
N ALA A 56 4.69 -16.47 -8.55
CA ALA A 56 5.53 -16.54 -7.35
C ALA A 56 4.76 -16.48 -6.02
N GLY A 57 3.45 -16.22 -6.03
CA GLY A 57 2.59 -16.20 -4.85
C GLY A 57 2.29 -14.83 -4.29
N TYR A 58 2.62 -13.71 -4.97
CA TYR A 58 2.09 -12.41 -4.60
C TYR A 58 0.61 -12.31 -4.93
N ARG A 59 -0.17 -11.69 -4.04
CA ARG A 59 -1.61 -11.44 -4.22
C ARG A 59 -1.97 -9.98 -3.99
N PHE A 60 -1.02 -9.19 -3.48
CA PHE A 60 -1.21 -7.81 -3.09
C PHE A 60 -0.24 -6.89 -3.84
N PHE A 61 -0.79 -5.94 -4.59
CA PHE A 61 -0.04 -5.07 -5.50
C PHE A 61 -0.28 -3.60 -5.21
N GLY A 62 0.69 -2.76 -5.54
CA GLY A 62 0.60 -1.31 -5.39
C GLY A 62 0.96 -0.57 -6.67
N GLU A 63 0.12 0.40 -7.03
CA GLU A 63 0.34 1.29 -8.17
C GLU A 63 0.40 2.75 -7.77
N ASN A 64 1.27 3.51 -8.43
CA ASN A 64 1.38 4.94 -8.17
C ASN A 64 0.79 5.87 -9.22
N ARG A 65 0.26 5.34 -10.31
CA ARG A 65 -0.40 6.11 -11.35
C ARG A 65 -1.76 5.50 -11.65
N PRO A 66 -2.86 6.28 -11.59
CA PRO A 66 -4.20 5.77 -11.89
C PRO A 66 -4.32 5.10 -13.25
N GLN A 67 -3.62 5.61 -14.27
CA GLN A 67 -3.63 5.03 -15.61
C GLN A 67 -2.98 3.63 -15.64
N GLU A 68 -1.89 3.44 -14.90
CA GLU A 68 -1.21 2.15 -14.81
C GLU A 68 -2.04 1.14 -14.03
N LEU A 69 -2.73 1.59 -12.97
CA LEU A 69 -3.70 0.76 -12.25
C LEU A 69 -4.78 0.21 -13.20
N VAL A 70 -5.42 1.11 -13.96
CA VAL A 70 -6.47 0.72 -14.93
C VAL A 70 -5.91 -0.25 -15.97
N ARG A 71 -4.80 0.11 -16.61
CA ARG A 71 -4.15 -0.71 -17.66
C ARG A 71 -3.82 -2.13 -17.18
N LYS A 72 -3.30 -2.26 -15.96
CA LYS A 72 -2.96 -3.58 -15.41
C LYS A 72 -4.17 -4.40 -15.06
N LEU A 73 -5.18 -3.79 -14.44
CA LEU A 73 -6.43 -4.50 -14.14
C LEU A 73 -7.12 -4.99 -15.41
N GLU A 74 -7.17 -4.18 -16.47
CA GLU A 74 -7.70 -4.56 -17.77
C GLU A 74 -6.89 -5.70 -18.40
N GLY A 75 -5.55 -5.60 -18.39
CA GLY A 75 -4.67 -6.64 -18.91
C GLY A 75 -4.80 -7.97 -18.16
N LEU A 76 -4.92 -7.93 -16.84
CA LEU A 76 -5.14 -9.14 -16.02
C LEU A 76 -6.54 -9.72 -16.24
N SER A 77 -7.56 -8.89 -16.41
CA SER A 77 -8.92 -9.34 -16.72
C SER A 77 -8.98 -10.08 -18.06
N VAL A 78 -8.28 -9.59 -19.09
CA VAL A 78 -8.17 -10.27 -20.38
C VAL A 78 -7.47 -11.64 -20.25
N LEU A 79 -6.41 -11.72 -19.43
CA LEU A 79 -5.68 -12.97 -19.21
C LEU A 79 -6.47 -13.97 -18.34
N ALA A 80 -7.32 -13.49 -17.43
CA ALA A 80 -8.18 -14.34 -16.62
C ALA A 80 -9.25 -15.08 -17.45
N GLY A 81 -9.69 -14.47 -18.57
CA GLY A 81 -10.67 -15.08 -19.46
C GLY A 81 -11.96 -15.53 -18.75
N GLU A 82 -12.56 -16.61 -19.25
CA GLU A 82 -13.77 -17.21 -18.65
C GLU A 82 -13.48 -17.95 -17.34
N ASP A 83 -12.27 -18.46 -17.17
CA ASP A 83 -11.86 -19.26 -16.00
C ASP A 83 -11.66 -18.38 -14.75
N GLY A 84 -11.55 -17.07 -14.93
CA GLY A 84 -11.35 -16.13 -13.83
C GLY A 84 -10.00 -16.24 -13.11
N CYS A 85 -9.02 -16.95 -13.68
CA CYS A 85 -7.75 -17.25 -13.07
C CYS A 85 -6.56 -16.62 -13.82
N VAL A 86 -5.59 -16.10 -13.09
CA VAL A 86 -4.31 -15.62 -13.64
C VAL A 86 -3.17 -16.36 -12.92
N ALA A 87 -2.32 -17.05 -13.67
CA ALA A 87 -1.21 -17.85 -13.12
C ALA A 87 -1.66 -18.78 -11.97
N GLY A 88 -2.82 -19.43 -12.10
CA GLY A 88 -3.38 -20.33 -11.09
C GLY A 88 -4.01 -19.64 -9.86
N ALA A 89 -4.03 -18.32 -9.82
CA ALA A 89 -4.73 -17.55 -8.78
C ALA A 89 -6.08 -17.08 -9.28
N ASP A 90 -7.11 -17.12 -8.42
CA ASP A 90 -8.38 -16.45 -8.70
C ASP A 90 -8.14 -14.93 -8.81
N ALA A 91 -8.60 -14.33 -9.90
CA ALA A 91 -8.42 -12.88 -10.12
C ALA A 91 -9.10 -12.04 -9.03
N ARG A 92 -10.14 -12.59 -8.36
CA ARG A 92 -10.84 -11.95 -7.23
C ARG A 92 -9.99 -11.88 -5.96
N ASP A 93 -8.96 -12.74 -5.82
CA ASP A 93 -8.03 -12.73 -4.72
C ASP A 93 -6.89 -11.71 -4.92
N LEU A 94 -6.79 -11.13 -6.12
CA LEU A 94 -5.79 -10.13 -6.43
C LEU A 94 -6.24 -8.76 -5.93
N ARG A 95 -5.46 -8.17 -5.06
CA ARG A 95 -5.70 -6.84 -4.52
C ARG A 95 -4.73 -5.83 -5.12
N PHE A 96 -5.26 -4.72 -5.60
CA PHE A 96 -4.49 -3.56 -6.05
C PHE A 96 -4.85 -2.33 -5.25
N ASP A 97 -3.84 -1.65 -4.69
CA ASP A 97 -4.00 -0.40 -3.97
C ASP A 97 -3.34 0.77 -4.73
N MET A 98 -3.90 1.96 -4.58
CA MET A 98 -3.32 3.19 -5.08
C MET A 98 -2.39 3.78 -4.01
N ILE A 99 -1.09 3.84 -4.28
CA ILE A 99 -0.07 4.27 -3.31
C ILE A 99 0.67 5.56 -3.70
N GLY A 100 0.43 6.08 -4.91
CA GLY A 100 1.05 7.33 -5.37
C GLY A 100 0.13 8.54 -5.13
N ASN A 101 0.70 9.74 -5.23
CA ASN A 101 -0.04 10.98 -5.06
C ASN A 101 -1.24 11.05 -6.00
N LEU A 102 -2.42 11.21 -5.43
CA LEU A 102 -3.68 11.23 -6.17
C LEU A 102 -4.13 12.67 -6.41
N GLN A 103 -4.14 13.07 -7.68
CA GLN A 103 -4.73 14.34 -8.09
C GLN A 103 -6.26 14.25 -8.09
N THR A 104 -6.94 15.34 -7.72
CA THR A 104 -8.42 15.38 -7.62
C THR A 104 -9.13 15.03 -8.93
N ASN A 105 -8.56 15.43 -10.10
CA ASN A 105 -9.12 15.10 -11.43
C ASN A 105 -8.97 13.62 -11.82
N LYS A 106 -8.21 12.82 -11.06
CA LYS A 106 -7.97 11.39 -11.31
C LYS A 106 -8.73 10.46 -10.34
N ILE A 107 -9.43 10.99 -9.36
CA ILE A 107 -10.16 10.21 -8.34
C ILE A 107 -11.09 9.19 -8.99
N ASN A 108 -11.88 9.57 -9.99
CA ASN A 108 -12.84 8.67 -10.64
C ASN A 108 -12.20 7.47 -11.35
N ALA A 109 -10.94 7.58 -11.76
CA ALA A 109 -10.20 6.45 -12.35
C ALA A 109 -9.76 5.42 -11.30
N VAL A 110 -9.75 5.78 -10.03
CA VAL A 110 -9.28 4.95 -8.91
C VAL A 110 -10.44 4.31 -8.15
N LEU A 111 -11.54 5.07 -7.94
CA LEU A 111 -12.72 4.60 -7.20
C LEU A 111 -13.32 3.31 -7.81
N GLY A 112 -13.50 2.30 -6.97
CA GLY A 112 -14.02 0.98 -7.36
C GLY A 112 -13.02 0.09 -8.10
N ARG A 113 -11.77 0.56 -8.30
CA ARG A 113 -10.66 -0.20 -8.89
C ARG A 113 -9.55 -0.47 -7.90
N ALA A 114 -9.12 0.54 -7.14
CA ALA A 114 -8.22 0.34 -6.02
C ALA A 114 -9.00 -0.14 -4.79
N ALA A 115 -8.52 -1.18 -4.12
CA ALA A 115 -9.10 -1.64 -2.88
C ALA A 115 -8.87 -0.60 -1.75
N CYS A 116 -7.71 0.06 -1.73
CA CYS A 116 -7.38 1.12 -0.79
C CYS A 116 -6.58 2.25 -1.47
N ILE A 117 -6.76 3.49 -1.01
CA ILE A 117 -5.93 4.65 -1.40
C ILE A 117 -5.05 5.01 -0.20
N HIS A 118 -3.72 4.91 -0.34
CA HIS A 118 -2.78 5.15 0.76
C HIS A 118 -2.34 6.61 0.89
N SER A 119 -2.64 7.45 -0.09
CA SER A 119 -2.06 8.78 -0.27
C SER A 119 -3.04 9.92 0.03
N ILE A 120 -3.88 9.77 1.04
CA ILE A 120 -4.73 10.88 1.49
C ILE A 120 -3.87 11.86 2.30
N SER A 121 -3.38 12.88 1.62
CA SER A 121 -2.35 13.80 2.13
C SER A 121 -2.88 15.14 2.60
N SER A 122 -4.19 15.40 2.46
CA SER A 122 -4.83 16.66 2.90
C SER A 122 -6.33 16.46 3.12
N LEU A 123 -6.92 17.31 3.93
CA LEU A 123 -8.36 17.36 4.15
C LEU A 123 -9.12 17.61 2.83
N HIS A 124 -8.65 18.53 2.00
CA HIS A 124 -9.23 18.82 0.68
C HIS A 124 -9.30 17.57 -0.21
N LEU A 125 -8.22 16.75 -0.23
CA LEU A 125 -8.23 15.50 -1.00
C LEU A 125 -9.20 14.49 -0.40
N ALA A 126 -9.23 14.35 0.93
CA ALA A 126 -10.15 13.46 1.63
C ALA A 126 -11.61 13.80 1.32
N GLU A 127 -11.99 15.07 1.40
CA GLU A 127 -13.33 15.58 1.07
C GLU A 127 -13.69 15.31 -0.40
N ALA A 128 -12.73 15.54 -1.31
CA ALA A 128 -12.92 15.29 -2.74
C ALA A 128 -13.12 13.81 -3.06
N VAL A 129 -12.38 12.89 -2.41
CA VAL A 129 -12.56 11.44 -2.53
C VAL A 129 -13.90 11.03 -1.93
N SER A 130 -14.19 11.48 -0.71
CA SER A 130 -15.42 11.16 0.01
C SER A 130 -16.67 11.58 -0.77
N SER A 131 -16.72 12.81 -1.23
CA SER A 131 -17.87 13.33 -2.00
C SER A 131 -18.16 12.51 -3.26
N ARG A 132 -17.11 12.09 -3.99
CA ARG A 132 -17.28 11.29 -5.21
C ARG A 132 -17.64 9.84 -4.89
N ALA A 133 -17.02 9.25 -3.86
CA ALA A 133 -17.33 7.89 -3.45
C ALA A 133 -18.76 7.78 -2.91
N ALA A 134 -19.21 8.72 -2.06
CA ALA A 134 -20.58 8.74 -1.53
C ALA A 134 -21.63 8.77 -2.64
N ARG A 135 -21.47 9.66 -3.65
CA ARG A 135 -22.37 9.71 -4.81
C ARG A 135 -22.43 8.38 -5.59
N ARG A 136 -21.30 7.70 -5.73
CA ARG A 136 -21.23 6.41 -6.44
C ARG A 136 -21.83 5.28 -5.60
N VAL A 137 -21.74 5.36 -4.27
CA VAL A 137 -22.46 4.43 -3.37
C VAL A 137 -23.97 4.66 -3.48
N GLU A 138 -24.44 5.91 -3.43
CA GLU A 138 -25.85 6.27 -3.62
C GLU A 138 -26.41 5.83 -4.99
N ALA A 139 -25.58 5.89 -6.04
CA ALA A 139 -25.93 5.41 -7.38
C ALA A 139 -25.85 3.87 -7.53
N GLY A 140 -25.43 3.12 -6.50
CA GLY A 140 -25.26 1.67 -6.55
C GLY A 140 -24.05 1.18 -7.35
N GLU A 141 -23.12 2.09 -7.70
CA GLU A 141 -21.90 1.77 -8.45
C GLU A 141 -20.76 1.26 -7.54
N LEU A 142 -20.81 1.55 -6.26
CA LEU A 142 -19.86 1.05 -5.25
C LEU A 142 -20.63 0.38 -4.12
N ALA A 143 -20.08 -0.72 -3.61
CA ALA A 143 -20.69 -1.48 -2.50
C ALA A 143 -20.60 -0.77 -1.14
N GLY A 144 -19.77 0.26 -1.02
CA GLY A 144 -19.57 1.02 0.22
C GLY A 144 -18.48 2.07 0.12
N PRO A 145 -18.14 2.73 1.24
CA PRO A 145 -17.12 3.77 1.30
C PRO A 145 -15.75 3.26 0.83
N GLN A 146 -14.98 4.13 0.16
CA GLN A 146 -13.61 3.82 -0.26
C GLN A 146 -12.70 3.67 0.95
N LEU A 147 -11.96 2.55 1.03
CA LEU A 147 -10.93 2.38 2.06
C LEU A 147 -9.75 3.33 1.79
N VAL A 148 -9.25 3.96 2.84
CA VAL A 148 -8.15 4.90 2.73
C VAL A 148 -7.18 4.79 3.91
N LEU A 149 -5.90 5.12 3.65
CA LEU A 149 -4.92 5.46 4.68
C LEU A 149 -4.61 6.95 4.59
N ILE A 150 -4.38 7.56 5.75
CA ILE A 150 -3.94 8.94 5.81
C ILE A 150 -2.41 8.98 5.70
N GLU A 151 -1.92 9.74 4.72
CA GLU A 151 -0.48 9.96 4.53
C GLU A 151 0.02 11.01 5.50
N VAL A 152 1.04 10.64 6.30
CA VAL A 152 1.64 11.49 7.34
C VAL A 152 3.11 11.75 7.00
N ASN A 153 3.50 13.01 7.00
CA ASN A 153 4.90 13.43 6.88
C ASN A 153 5.52 13.52 8.29
N VAL A 154 5.87 12.37 8.85
CA VAL A 154 6.47 12.28 10.19
C VAL A 154 7.87 12.89 10.22
N SER A 155 8.65 12.73 9.15
CA SER A 155 10.03 13.23 9.08
C SER A 155 10.14 14.76 8.99
N GLY A 156 9.05 15.46 8.63
CA GLY A 156 9.05 16.91 8.45
C GLY A 156 9.78 17.40 7.19
N GLU A 157 10.22 16.51 6.28
CA GLU A 157 10.86 16.93 5.03
C GLU A 157 9.86 17.69 4.14
N ALA A 158 10.20 18.92 3.76
CA ALA A 158 9.35 19.77 2.93
C ALA A 158 9.05 19.20 1.53
N SER A 159 9.88 18.27 1.04
CA SER A 159 9.71 17.60 -0.25
C SER A 159 8.68 16.48 -0.23
N LYS A 160 8.19 16.05 0.94
CA LYS A 160 7.25 14.96 1.09
C LYS A 160 5.83 15.45 1.30
N SER A 161 4.89 14.73 0.70
CA SER A 161 3.45 14.90 0.93
C SER A 161 3.04 14.33 2.28
N GLY A 162 1.83 14.63 2.69
CA GLY A 162 1.22 14.12 3.91
C GLY A 162 0.91 15.23 4.91
N PHE A 163 0.02 14.92 5.83
CA PHE A 163 -0.25 15.80 6.97
C PHE A 163 0.99 15.88 7.88
N ALA A 164 1.31 17.06 8.41
CA ALA A 164 2.13 17.09 9.60
C ALA A 164 1.38 16.41 10.77
N PRO A 165 2.08 15.78 11.74
CA PRO A 165 1.40 15.07 12.84
C PRO A 165 0.36 15.93 13.58
N ASP A 166 0.69 17.19 13.89
CA ASP A 166 -0.23 18.10 14.58
C ASP A 166 -1.41 18.51 13.71
N ASP A 167 -1.19 18.71 12.40
CA ASP A 167 -2.27 19.01 11.46
C ASP A 167 -3.25 17.84 11.36
N LEU A 168 -2.74 16.61 11.40
CA LEU A 168 -3.59 15.41 11.41
C LEU A 168 -4.41 15.33 12.71
N ARG A 169 -3.81 15.57 13.88
CA ARG A 169 -4.54 15.61 15.17
C ARG A 169 -5.72 16.57 15.10
N ASN A 170 -5.48 17.77 14.58
CA ASN A 170 -6.50 18.81 14.47
C ASN A 170 -7.61 18.48 13.46
N ALA A 171 -7.26 17.81 12.35
CA ALA A 171 -8.21 17.48 11.27
C ALA A 171 -8.93 16.14 11.46
N PHE A 172 -8.46 15.26 12.37
CA PHE A 172 -8.90 13.87 12.41
C PHE A 172 -10.39 13.70 12.70
N SER A 173 -10.96 14.52 13.58
CA SER A 173 -12.39 14.51 13.87
C SER A 173 -13.25 14.75 12.61
N GLN A 174 -12.82 15.68 11.75
CA GLN A 174 -13.51 15.97 10.49
C GLN A 174 -13.31 14.85 9.49
N LEU A 175 -12.09 14.30 9.37
CA LEU A 175 -11.77 13.17 8.50
C LEU A 175 -12.60 11.93 8.83
N ALA A 176 -12.77 11.62 10.12
CA ALA A 176 -13.52 10.46 10.60
C ALA A 176 -15.03 10.53 10.31
N GLN A 177 -15.58 11.74 10.05
CA GLN A 177 -16.99 11.96 9.75
C GLN A 177 -17.32 11.93 8.24
N LEU A 178 -16.33 11.81 7.36
CA LEU A 178 -16.52 11.82 5.93
C LEU A 178 -17.24 10.53 5.44
N PRO A 179 -18.46 10.62 4.88
CA PRO A 179 -19.30 9.43 4.67
C PRO A 179 -18.83 8.52 3.53
N GLY A 180 -18.09 9.06 2.57
CA GLY A 180 -17.67 8.31 1.38
C GLY A 180 -16.31 7.63 1.52
N ILE A 181 -15.61 7.79 2.65
CA ILE A 181 -14.35 7.11 2.93
C ILE A 181 -14.42 6.35 4.25
N ARG A 182 -13.63 5.30 4.36
CA ARG A 182 -13.36 4.59 5.62
C ARG A 182 -11.85 4.57 5.85
N ILE A 183 -11.41 5.28 6.88
CA ILE A 183 -10.02 5.30 7.30
C ILE A 183 -9.72 3.94 7.95
N THR A 184 -8.64 3.28 7.51
CA THR A 184 -8.21 1.97 8.04
C THR A 184 -6.79 2.01 8.61
N GLY A 185 -6.16 3.18 8.66
CA GLY A 185 -4.83 3.36 9.22
C GLY A 185 -4.07 4.54 8.66
N LEU A 186 -2.76 4.52 8.88
CA LEU A 186 -1.83 5.57 8.48
C LEU A 186 -0.77 5.05 7.51
N MET A 187 -0.19 5.96 6.72
CA MET A 187 0.92 5.68 5.83
C MET A 187 2.03 6.72 5.99
N THR A 188 3.29 6.30 5.91
CA THR A 188 4.42 7.22 5.82
C THR A 188 5.54 6.67 4.94
N MET A 189 6.48 7.54 4.60
CA MET A 189 7.74 7.21 3.93
C MET A 189 8.90 7.86 4.69
N ALA A 190 9.87 7.06 5.12
CA ALA A 190 11.08 7.56 5.77
C ALA A 190 12.04 8.24 4.76
N PRO A 191 12.92 9.13 5.21
CA PRO A 191 14.05 9.63 4.46
C PRO A 191 14.95 8.48 3.97
N ARG A 192 15.54 8.64 2.78
CA ARG A 192 16.42 7.62 2.23
C ARG A 192 17.82 7.68 2.84
N GLY A 193 18.43 6.51 3.03
CA GLY A 193 19.85 6.41 3.38
C GLY A 193 20.20 6.69 4.84
N ASP A 194 19.19 6.87 5.70
CA ASP A 194 19.39 7.08 7.14
C ASP A 194 18.53 6.08 7.92
N ALA A 195 19.18 5.01 8.39
CA ALA A 195 18.51 3.94 9.13
C ALA A 195 17.93 4.44 10.48
N ARG A 196 18.62 5.36 11.16
CA ARG A 196 18.15 5.92 12.42
C ARG A 196 16.89 6.76 12.20
N CYS A 197 16.92 7.64 11.21
CA CYS A 197 15.77 8.46 10.85
C CYS A 197 14.58 7.59 10.38
N ALA A 198 14.85 6.44 9.74
CA ALA A 198 13.81 5.49 9.37
C ALA A 198 13.10 4.92 10.62
N HIS A 199 13.85 4.43 11.61
CA HIS A 199 13.28 3.95 12.88
C HIS A 199 12.46 5.05 13.58
N GLU A 200 13.04 6.25 13.75
CA GLU A 200 12.34 7.39 14.38
C GLU A 200 11.03 7.75 13.64
N THR A 201 11.06 7.74 12.31
CA THR A 201 9.88 8.02 11.47
C THR A 201 8.79 6.96 11.64
N PHE A 202 9.15 5.68 11.65
CA PHE A 202 8.18 4.60 11.77
C PHE A 202 7.62 4.47 13.19
N ALA A 203 8.45 4.65 14.20
CA ALA A 203 8.02 4.73 15.60
C ALA A 203 7.05 5.91 15.80
N GLY A 204 7.37 7.10 15.27
CA GLY A 204 6.49 8.27 15.35
C GLY A 204 5.14 8.06 14.66
N LEU A 205 5.10 7.31 13.55
CA LEU A 205 3.84 6.94 12.90
C LEU A 205 3.01 5.99 13.78
N ARG A 206 3.65 4.98 14.39
CA ARG A 206 2.99 4.04 15.32
C ARG A 206 2.39 4.79 16.51
N ASP A 207 3.20 5.64 17.15
CA ASP A 207 2.79 6.37 18.34
C ASP A 207 1.61 7.31 18.03
N LEU A 208 1.63 7.99 16.89
CA LEU A 208 0.51 8.81 16.42
C LEU A 208 -0.75 7.97 16.15
N ARG A 209 -0.61 6.78 15.52
CA ARG A 209 -1.73 5.86 15.31
C ARG A 209 -2.35 5.43 16.64
N ASP A 210 -1.52 5.07 17.61
CA ASP A 210 -1.99 4.59 18.92
C ASP A 210 -2.71 5.70 19.70
N GLU A 211 -2.20 6.93 19.64
CA GLU A 211 -2.85 8.12 20.18
C GLU A 211 -4.24 8.38 19.54
N LEU A 212 -4.31 8.34 18.21
CA LEU A 212 -5.56 8.54 17.48
C LEU A 212 -6.56 7.41 17.73
N ALA A 213 -6.09 6.15 17.78
CA ALA A 213 -6.94 5.00 18.09
C ALA A 213 -7.54 5.08 19.50
N ALA A 214 -6.78 5.55 20.48
CA ALA A 214 -7.28 5.78 21.84
C ALA A 214 -8.32 6.91 21.89
N SER A 215 -8.11 7.97 21.10
CA SER A 215 -9.01 9.14 21.05
C SER A 215 -10.28 8.89 20.23
N TYR A 216 -10.21 8.00 19.23
CA TYR A 216 -11.31 7.68 18.30
C TYR A 216 -11.55 6.18 18.21
N PRO A 217 -12.02 5.52 19.26
CA PRO A 217 -12.14 4.04 19.33
C PRO A 217 -13.16 3.45 18.32
N SER A 218 -13.99 4.29 17.70
CA SER A 218 -14.89 3.86 16.63
C SER A 218 -14.23 3.79 15.24
N VAL A 219 -13.01 4.29 15.09
CA VAL A 219 -12.25 4.26 13.84
C VAL A 219 -11.23 3.13 13.92
N ASP A 220 -11.31 2.17 12.98
CA ASP A 220 -10.33 1.09 12.89
C ASP A 220 -9.02 1.59 12.26
N LEU A 221 -8.00 1.81 13.07
CA LEU A 221 -6.67 2.23 12.63
C LEU A 221 -5.65 1.09 12.66
N ALA A 222 -6.09 -0.12 12.30
CA ALA A 222 -5.24 -1.31 12.36
C ALA A 222 -4.03 -1.28 11.40
N GLU A 223 -4.11 -0.53 10.30
CA GLU A 223 -3.08 -0.58 9.26
C GLU A 223 -2.00 0.50 9.44
N LEU A 224 -0.73 0.06 9.45
CA LEU A 224 0.45 0.91 9.34
C LEU A 224 1.20 0.55 8.07
N SER A 225 1.01 1.36 7.02
CA SER A 225 1.69 1.20 5.73
C SER A 225 3.00 1.99 5.73
N CYS A 226 4.09 1.34 6.02
CA CYS A 226 5.43 1.93 6.00
C CYS A 226 6.49 0.87 5.74
N GLY A 227 7.67 1.30 5.28
CA GLY A 227 8.75 0.41 4.87
C GLY A 227 8.74 0.10 3.37
N MET A 228 9.90 0.26 2.76
CA MET A 228 10.18 0.03 1.36
C MET A 228 11.41 -0.87 1.19
N SER A 229 11.94 -1.00 -0.03
CA SER A 229 13.03 -1.94 -0.35
C SER A 229 14.31 -1.79 0.48
N GLU A 230 14.56 -0.63 1.07
CA GLU A 230 15.81 -0.33 1.80
C GLU A 230 15.62 -0.28 3.33
N ASP A 231 14.36 -0.18 3.81
CA ASP A 231 14.04 0.11 5.21
C ASP A 231 12.89 -0.74 5.79
N PHE A 232 12.44 -1.77 5.04
CA PHE A 232 11.27 -2.56 5.45
C PHE A 232 11.48 -3.35 6.76
N GLU A 233 12.71 -3.78 7.06
CA GLU A 233 12.99 -4.48 8.30
C GLU A 233 12.83 -3.55 9.51
N ALA A 234 13.40 -2.34 9.42
CA ALA A 234 13.21 -1.31 10.43
C ALA A 234 11.73 -0.96 10.62
N ALA A 235 10.97 -0.87 9.51
CA ALA A 235 9.54 -0.63 9.58
C ALA A 235 8.78 -1.78 10.29
N ILE A 236 9.17 -3.04 10.03
CA ILE A 236 8.60 -4.21 10.71
C ILE A 236 8.90 -4.15 12.21
N GLU A 237 10.13 -3.86 12.58
CA GLU A 237 10.56 -3.75 13.97
C GLU A 237 9.81 -2.65 14.72
N GLU A 238 9.45 -1.55 14.04
CA GLU A 238 8.67 -0.45 14.60
C GLU A 238 7.13 -0.62 14.48
N GLY A 239 6.65 -1.78 14.01
CA GLY A 239 5.22 -2.10 14.06
C GLY A 239 4.46 -1.99 12.74
N SER A 240 5.14 -1.80 11.59
CA SER A 240 4.49 -1.85 10.28
C SER A 240 3.62 -3.09 10.12
N THR A 241 2.41 -2.93 9.60
CA THR A 241 1.50 -4.05 9.26
C THR A 241 1.49 -4.32 7.76
N LEU A 242 2.05 -3.39 6.97
CA LEU A 242 2.10 -3.45 5.52
C LEU A 242 3.37 -2.79 4.99
N ILE A 243 4.23 -3.58 4.34
CA ILE A 243 5.44 -3.11 3.66
C ILE A 243 5.24 -3.07 2.14
N ARG A 244 5.89 -2.09 1.45
CA ARG A 244 5.69 -1.82 0.02
C ARG A 244 6.99 -2.02 -0.75
N LEU A 245 7.15 -3.19 -1.37
CA LEU A 245 8.38 -3.64 -1.99
C LEU A 245 8.33 -3.52 -3.52
N GLY A 246 9.09 -2.59 -4.09
CA GLY A 246 9.19 -2.39 -5.54
C GLY A 246 10.47 -2.99 -6.10
N ARG A 247 11.58 -2.26 -5.99
CA ARG A 247 12.89 -2.66 -6.55
C ARG A 247 13.32 -4.05 -6.08
N VAL A 248 13.20 -4.31 -4.79
CA VAL A 248 13.59 -5.59 -4.22
C VAL A 248 12.70 -6.74 -4.69
N ALA A 249 11.44 -6.53 -5.05
CA ALA A 249 10.55 -7.57 -5.53
C ALA A 249 10.73 -7.86 -7.04
N PHE A 250 10.91 -6.82 -7.86
CA PHE A 250 10.83 -6.93 -9.32
C PHE A 250 12.16 -6.79 -10.06
N ASN A 251 13.20 -6.24 -9.45
CA ASN A 251 14.50 -6.09 -10.11
C ASN A 251 15.49 -7.17 -9.62
N PRO A 252 15.80 -8.20 -10.44
CA PRO A 252 16.73 -9.27 -10.07
C PRO A 252 18.14 -8.78 -9.74
N SER A 253 18.55 -7.62 -10.26
CA SER A 253 19.87 -7.03 -10.00
C SER A 253 19.91 -6.15 -8.74
N PHE A 254 18.78 -5.87 -8.09
CA PHE A 254 18.76 -5.11 -6.85
C PHE A 254 19.29 -5.96 -5.70
N ALA A 255 20.36 -5.51 -5.04
CA ALA A 255 20.92 -6.25 -3.91
C ALA A 255 19.89 -6.39 -2.78
N LEU A 256 19.76 -7.62 -2.27
CA LEU A 256 19.18 -7.89 -0.96
C LEU A 256 20.34 -7.71 0.04
N ALA A 257 20.60 -6.45 0.42
CA ALA A 257 21.66 -6.14 1.37
C ALA A 257 21.31 -6.65 2.77
#